data_28a272049a161d8bbfb0bc2817300a76
#
_entry.id   28a272049a161d8bbfb0bc2817300a76
#
_cell.length_a   1.000
_cell.length_b   1.000
_cell.length_c   1.000
_cell.angle_alpha   90.00
_cell.angle_beta   90.00
_cell.angle_gamma   90.00
#
_symmetry.space_group_name_H-M   'P 1'
#
loop_
_entity.id
_entity.type
_entity.pdbx_description
1 polymer ?
#
loop_
_entity_poly.entity_id
_entity_poly.type
_entity_poly.pdbx_seq_one_letter_code
_entity_poly.pdbx_strand_id
1 'polypeptide(L)'
;MNIRFTDHPPLDPVQEGRNVQARGAAILAADAIPMFEPAITVSYQSSGRTLVVGSAEQALPWADRLAGALPVTVLLLDSQQTMPVRPYPVQVARTVAVAGWLGAFEARWQAPGQPVQQGRFDLVLDLSPSRLIPSHQRPHGYYAPGYDEAARDEAVETMLEMVGDFEKPKYFAYKERTCAHGRNGQKGCSACIEICSAQAIQDDGDRIKVNPYLCAGCGACSTACPTGAISYAFPPAALTGKRMQAALRSYREGGGQDPVFVLHDPEHGAALLAQLGDSLPGRVIPLALQHTASTGIDVWFAAVAYGAAGISVLLTGREAPQYAALLDQQMEIAQAVLGGLGYEGPHFQLLRVDAPDELAVALRHAPRGRTPGEPAVFHLANDKRNTLDYALEHLHRHAPVKPEQVALPAGAPFGAIEVDRKACSLCMSCVGACPAGALQDGQGAPLLRFIEKNCVQCGLCASTCPENAITLAPRLSFMETRAQAVVLNESQPFHCIRCNQPFGTLQMVENMLGRLASHPAFSGHLDRLRMCGDCRVIDMMEPRDEMRVTALRRD
;
A
#
# COMPACT_ATOMS: atom_id res chain seq x y z
N MET A 1 -6.48 -6.08 -24.29
CA MET A 1 -7.59 -6.75 -23.58
C MET A 1 -7.42 -8.25 -23.78
N ASN A 2 -6.76 -8.96 -22.83
CA ASN A 2 -6.58 -10.42 -22.90
C ASN A 2 -7.42 -11.05 -21.78
N ILE A 3 -8.73 -11.07 -21.98
CA ILE A 3 -9.62 -11.91 -21.14
C ILE A 3 -9.40 -13.33 -21.62
N ARG A 4 -8.68 -14.15 -20.84
CA ARG A 4 -8.64 -15.60 -21.07
C ARG A 4 -9.98 -16.18 -20.59
N PHE A 5 -10.90 -16.35 -21.52
CA PHE A 5 -12.13 -17.08 -21.25
C PHE A 5 -11.79 -18.56 -21.02
N THR A 6 -12.13 -19.09 -19.86
CA THR A 6 -12.15 -20.53 -19.64
C THR A 6 -13.55 -21.03 -19.98
N ASP A 7 -13.67 -21.81 -21.06
CA ASP A 7 -14.92 -22.49 -21.39
C ASP A 7 -15.20 -23.58 -20.33
N HIS A 8 -15.97 -23.20 -19.32
CA HIS A 8 -16.54 -24.17 -18.40
C HIS A 8 -17.88 -24.69 -18.98
N PRO A 9 -18.17 -25.99 -18.87
CA PRO A 9 -19.47 -26.49 -19.29
C PRO A 9 -20.58 -25.78 -18.51
N PRO A 10 -21.70 -25.43 -19.15
CA PRO A 10 -22.82 -24.80 -18.47
C PRO A 10 -23.29 -25.69 -17.31
N LEU A 11 -23.70 -25.08 -16.21
CA LEU A 11 -24.28 -25.79 -15.09
C LEU A 11 -25.62 -26.42 -15.53
N ASP A 12 -25.96 -27.57 -14.91
CA ASP A 12 -27.29 -28.14 -15.02
C ASP A 12 -28.33 -27.09 -14.59
N PRO A 13 -29.42 -26.88 -15.36
CA PRO A 13 -30.47 -25.91 -15.03
C PRO A 13 -31.05 -26.08 -13.61
N VAL A 14 -31.10 -27.29 -13.07
CA VAL A 14 -31.54 -27.55 -11.68
C VAL A 14 -30.55 -26.99 -10.69
N GLN A 15 -29.24 -27.17 -10.94
CA GLN A 15 -28.19 -26.61 -10.09
C GLN A 15 -28.14 -25.09 -10.19
N GLU A 16 -28.36 -24.52 -11.38
CA GLU A 16 -28.42 -23.05 -11.54
C GLU A 16 -29.60 -22.46 -10.73
N GLY A 17 -30.77 -23.10 -10.75
CA GLY A 17 -31.92 -22.70 -9.93
C GLY A 17 -31.62 -22.75 -8.43
N ARG A 18 -30.88 -23.76 -7.95
CA ARG A 18 -30.40 -23.83 -6.56
C ARG A 18 -29.41 -22.74 -6.23
N ASN A 19 -28.49 -22.47 -7.14
CA ASN A 19 -27.50 -21.41 -6.98
C ASN A 19 -28.16 -20.04 -6.85
N VAL A 20 -29.19 -19.74 -7.65
CA VAL A 20 -29.96 -18.50 -7.57
C VAL A 20 -30.63 -18.33 -6.20
N GLN A 21 -31.27 -19.39 -5.68
CA GLN A 21 -31.90 -19.37 -4.35
C GLN A 21 -30.85 -19.21 -3.25
N ALA A 22 -29.75 -19.97 -3.33
CA ALA A 22 -28.64 -19.89 -2.38
C ALA A 22 -27.96 -18.51 -2.37
N ARG A 23 -27.84 -17.85 -3.54
CA ARG A 23 -27.33 -16.49 -3.67
C ARG A 23 -28.17 -15.51 -2.87
N GLY A 24 -29.50 -15.58 -2.98
CA GLY A 24 -30.39 -14.69 -2.21
C GLY A 24 -30.16 -14.86 -0.70
N ALA A 25 -30.09 -16.10 -0.22
CA ALA A 25 -29.81 -16.37 1.20
C ALA A 25 -28.40 -15.89 1.62
N ALA A 26 -27.39 -16.03 0.75
CA ALA A 26 -26.03 -15.57 1.02
C ALA A 26 -25.95 -14.05 1.16
N ILE A 27 -26.61 -13.29 0.28
CA ILE A 27 -26.68 -11.82 0.36
C ILE A 27 -27.33 -11.39 1.67
N LEU A 28 -28.48 -11.96 2.01
CA LEU A 28 -29.16 -11.66 3.28
C LEU A 28 -28.29 -11.98 4.49
N ALA A 29 -27.54 -13.10 4.46
CA ALA A 29 -26.64 -13.47 5.55
C ALA A 29 -25.45 -12.50 5.69
N ALA A 30 -24.91 -11.99 4.57
CA ALA A 30 -23.85 -10.98 4.60
C ALA A 30 -24.36 -9.64 5.13
N ASP A 31 -25.56 -9.22 4.73
CA ASP A 31 -26.15 -7.94 5.11
C ASP A 31 -26.69 -7.94 6.56
N ALA A 32 -27.00 -9.13 7.10
CA ALA A 32 -27.32 -9.29 8.51
C ALA A 32 -26.14 -9.01 9.47
N ILE A 33 -24.90 -8.96 8.96
CA ILE A 33 -23.74 -8.57 9.74
C ILE A 33 -23.75 -7.04 9.88
N PRO A 34 -23.90 -6.50 11.11
CA PRO A 34 -24.06 -5.07 11.30
C PRO A 34 -22.79 -4.31 10.93
N MET A 35 -22.95 -3.17 10.27
CA MET A 35 -21.86 -2.20 10.08
C MET A 35 -21.58 -1.51 11.41
N PHE A 36 -20.31 -1.38 11.75
CA PHE A 36 -19.89 -0.62 12.93
C PHE A 36 -19.80 0.86 12.58
N GLU A 37 -20.05 1.71 13.58
CA GLU A 37 -19.67 3.10 13.47
C GLU A 37 -18.15 3.26 13.47
N PRO A 38 -17.61 4.30 12.78
CA PRO A 38 -16.18 4.55 12.80
C PRO A 38 -15.71 4.90 14.21
N ALA A 39 -14.70 4.21 14.70
CA ALA A 39 -14.13 4.48 16.04
C ALA A 39 -13.44 5.85 16.15
N ILE A 40 -12.97 6.38 15.02
CA ILE A 40 -12.29 7.68 14.93
C ILE A 40 -12.80 8.40 13.68
N THR A 41 -13.20 9.66 13.83
CA THR A 41 -13.59 10.54 12.74
C THR A 41 -12.57 11.64 12.49
N VAL A 42 -12.65 12.27 11.33
CA VAL A 42 -11.89 13.45 10.91
C VAL A 42 -12.88 14.55 10.64
N SER A 43 -12.82 15.63 11.43
CA SER A 43 -13.76 16.74 11.37
C SER A 43 -13.25 17.86 10.47
N TYR A 44 -14.13 18.46 9.69
CA TYR A 44 -13.90 19.64 8.86
C TYR A 44 -14.82 20.75 9.32
N GLN A 45 -14.34 22.00 9.22
CA GLN A 45 -15.17 23.18 9.47
C GLN A 45 -15.09 24.09 8.25
N SER A 46 -16.23 24.48 7.73
CA SER A 46 -16.35 25.36 6.56
C SER A 46 -17.26 26.54 6.86
N SER A 47 -16.74 27.74 6.69
CA SER A 47 -17.51 28.99 6.71
C SER A 47 -18.01 29.40 5.32
N GLY A 48 -17.75 28.57 4.30
CA GLY A 48 -18.14 28.82 2.92
C GLY A 48 -17.27 29.82 2.16
N ARG A 49 -16.11 30.24 2.69
CA ARG A 49 -15.16 31.12 1.96
C ARG A 49 -14.70 30.43 0.69
N THR A 50 -15.17 30.90 -0.46
CA THR A 50 -15.04 30.24 -1.74
C THR A 50 -14.05 30.94 -2.64
N LEU A 51 -13.11 30.17 -3.22
CA LEU A 51 -12.24 30.61 -4.29
C LEU A 51 -12.76 30.09 -5.62
N VAL A 52 -12.97 30.97 -6.60
CA VAL A 52 -13.27 30.60 -7.98
C VAL A 52 -12.08 30.97 -8.87
N VAL A 53 -11.58 30.03 -9.67
CA VAL A 53 -10.42 30.23 -10.54
C VAL A 53 -10.77 29.87 -11.97
N GLY A 54 -10.45 30.76 -12.94
CA GLY A 54 -10.70 30.50 -14.35
C GLY A 54 -10.49 31.72 -15.23
N SER A 55 -10.87 31.62 -16.53
CA SER A 55 -10.99 32.80 -17.37
C SER A 55 -12.18 33.66 -16.97
N ALA A 56 -12.23 34.92 -17.36
CA ALA A 56 -13.34 35.80 -17.04
C ALA A 56 -14.68 35.24 -17.54
N GLU A 57 -14.71 34.69 -18.73
CA GLU A 57 -15.89 34.08 -19.35
C GLU A 57 -16.38 32.86 -18.56
N GLN A 58 -15.44 32.03 -18.05
CA GLN A 58 -15.76 30.80 -17.34
C GLN A 58 -16.07 31.04 -15.84
N ALA A 59 -15.35 31.93 -15.17
CA ALA A 59 -15.42 32.08 -13.72
C ALA A 59 -16.53 33.02 -13.25
N LEU A 60 -16.75 34.17 -13.93
CA LEU A 60 -17.64 35.19 -13.43
C LEU A 60 -19.13 34.76 -13.36
N PRO A 61 -19.71 34.05 -14.36
CA PRO A 61 -21.11 33.63 -14.25
C PRO A 61 -21.36 32.70 -13.07
N TRP A 62 -20.44 31.81 -12.76
CA TRP A 62 -20.56 30.86 -11.64
C TRP A 62 -20.27 31.53 -10.29
N ALA A 63 -19.33 32.48 -10.27
CA ALA A 63 -19.08 33.30 -9.09
C ALA A 63 -20.30 34.17 -8.72
N ASP A 64 -21.00 34.74 -9.71
CA ASP A 64 -22.24 35.52 -9.52
C ASP A 64 -23.33 34.66 -8.88
N ARG A 65 -23.46 33.39 -9.24
CA ARG A 65 -24.43 32.45 -8.64
C ARG A 65 -24.07 32.11 -7.19
N LEU A 66 -22.80 31.90 -6.90
CA LEU A 66 -22.33 31.57 -5.55
C LEU A 66 -22.38 32.77 -4.60
N ALA A 67 -22.14 33.99 -5.09
CA ALA A 67 -21.97 35.20 -4.28
C ALA A 67 -23.23 35.60 -3.52
N GLY A 68 -24.42 35.09 -3.91
CA GLY A 68 -25.66 35.30 -3.18
C GLY A 68 -25.76 34.58 -1.83
N ALA A 69 -24.97 33.53 -1.65
CA ALA A 69 -24.99 32.66 -0.47
C ALA A 69 -23.63 32.47 0.20
N LEU A 70 -22.53 32.59 -0.54
CA LEU A 70 -21.19 32.33 -0.05
C LEU A 70 -20.26 33.56 -0.21
N PRO A 71 -19.29 33.77 0.69
CA PRO A 71 -18.21 34.74 0.49
C PRO A 71 -17.29 34.31 -0.62
N VAL A 72 -17.33 34.93 -1.81
CA VAL A 72 -16.60 34.58 -3.01
C VAL A 72 -15.39 35.47 -3.20
N THR A 73 -14.27 34.90 -3.67
CA THR A 73 -13.11 35.58 -4.25
C THR A 73 -12.80 34.95 -5.60
N VAL A 74 -12.54 35.76 -6.63
CA VAL A 74 -12.27 35.28 -7.99
C VAL A 74 -10.82 35.57 -8.39
N LEU A 75 -10.12 34.57 -8.92
CA LEU A 75 -8.83 34.73 -9.56
C LEU A 75 -8.98 34.45 -11.06
N LEU A 76 -8.78 35.51 -11.88
CA LEU A 76 -8.85 35.44 -13.32
C LEU A 76 -7.46 35.15 -13.92
N LEU A 77 -7.38 34.13 -14.78
CA LEU A 77 -6.11 33.66 -15.35
C LEU A 77 -5.66 34.43 -16.61
N ASP A 78 -6.56 35.15 -17.27
CA ASP A 78 -6.34 35.68 -18.62
C ASP A 78 -6.84 37.11 -18.88
N SER A 79 -7.24 37.86 -17.88
CA SER A 79 -7.91 39.14 -18.11
C SER A 79 -6.96 40.25 -18.55
N GLN A 80 -7.16 40.75 -19.77
CA GLN A 80 -6.70 42.06 -20.26
C GLN A 80 -7.85 43.10 -20.36
N GLN A 81 -9.05 42.74 -20.00
CA GLN A 81 -10.24 43.59 -20.12
C GLN A 81 -10.50 44.41 -18.85
N THR A 82 -11.13 45.56 -19.02
CA THR A 82 -11.69 46.36 -17.91
C THR A 82 -12.68 45.50 -17.13
N MET A 83 -12.33 45.19 -15.89
CA MET A 83 -13.14 44.31 -15.04
C MET A 83 -14.44 44.99 -14.63
N PRO A 84 -15.60 44.37 -14.82
CA PRO A 84 -16.86 44.93 -14.27
C PRO A 84 -16.79 44.93 -12.74
N VAL A 85 -17.35 45.99 -12.13
CA VAL A 85 -17.46 46.07 -10.68
C VAL A 85 -18.39 44.94 -10.19
N ARG A 86 -17.89 44.14 -9.27
CA ARG A 86 -18.63 43.03 -8.65
C ARG A 86 -18.73 43.21 -7.14
N PRO A 87 -19.73 42.63 -6.49
CA PRO A 87 -19.92 42.73 -5.04
C PRO A 87 -18.91 41.88 -4.25
N TYR A 88 -17.96 41.23 -4.94
CA TYR A 88 -16.90 40.37 -4.37
C TYR A 88 -15.53 40.70 -4.99
N PRO A 89 -14.41 40.35 -4.30
CA PRO A 89 -13.05 40.58 -4.81
C PRO A 89 -12.78 39.81 -6.11
N VAL A 90 -12.28 40.51 -7.12
CA VAL A 90 -11.80 39.92 -8.38
C VAL A 90 -10.37 40.38 -8.61
N GLN A 91 -9.47 39.45 -8.82
CA GLN A 91 -8.04 39.71 -9.06
C GLN A 91 -7.57 38.95 -10.29
N VAL A 92 -6.57 39.51 -11.00
CA VAL A 92 -5.90 38.82 -12.10
C VAL A 92 -4.69 38.07 -11.56
N ALA A 93 -4.51 36.83 -11.96
CA ALA A 93 -3.37 36.01 -11.56
C ALA A 93 -2.70 35.35 -12.78
N ARG A 94 -1.39 35.44 -12.90
CA ARG A 94 -0.61 34.70 -13.90
C ARG A 94 -0.35 33.26 -13.50
N THR A 95 -0.15 33.04 -12.22
CA THR A 95 0.08 31.72 -11.64
C THR A 95 -0.79 31.57 -10.42
N VAL A 96 -1.39 30.40 -10.30
CA VAL A 96 -2.19 30.00 -9.13
C VAL A 96 -1.76 28.61 -8.70
N ALA A 97 -1.51 28.43 -7.42
CA ALA A 97 -1.29 27.14 -6.79
C ALA A 97 -2.24 27.01 -5.60
N VAL A 98 -2.90 25.87 -5.53
CA VAL A 98 -3.86 25.55 -4.45
C VAL A 98 -3.47 24.22 -3.81
N ALA A 99 -3.48 24.18 -2.49
CA ALA A 99 -3.30 22.97 -1.71
C ALA A 99 -4.19 23.01 -0.47
N GLY A 100 -4.54 21.84 0.08
CA GLY A 100 -5.36 21.75 1.28
C GLY A 100 -6.62 20.92 1.09
N TRP A 101 -7.62 21.19 1.88
CA TRP A 101 -8.87 20.44 1.97
C TRP A 101 -10.00 21.34 2.46
N LEU A 102 -11.22 20.85 2.51
CA LEU A 102 -12.41 21.55 2.99
C LEU A 102 -12.14 22.31 4.29
N GLY A 103 -12.37 23.63 4.28
CA GLY A 103 -12.12 24.53 5.41
C GLY A 103 -10.66 24.95 5.59
N ALA A 104 -9.72 24.41 4.80
CA ALA A 104 -8.29 24.68 4.98
C ALA A 104 -7.51 24.67 3.64
N PHE A 105 -8.08 25.20 2.57
CA PHE A 105 -7.34 25.44 1.34
C PHE A 105 -6.45 26.67 1.49
N GLU A 106 -5.20 26.54 1.07
CA GLU A 106 -4.25 27.63 0.90
C GLU A 106 -4.03 27.87 -0.59
N ALA A 107 -4.38 29.06 -1.06
CA ALA A 107 -4.09 29.50 -2.41
C ALA A 107 -2.93 30.50 -2.41
N ARG A 108 -2.02 30.34 -3.35
CA ARG A 108 -0.92 31.29 -3.64
C ARG A 108 -1.03 31.71 -5.08
N TRP A 109 -1.01 33.02 -5.34
CA TRP A 109 -1.09 33.55 -6.69
C TRP A 109 -0.19 34.74 -6.88
N GLN A 110 0.14 35.02 -8.13
CA GLN A 110 0.95 36.18 -8.50
C GLN A 110 0.23 36.98 -9.56
N ALA A 111 -0.13 38.22 -9.24
CA ALA A 111 -0.60 39.19 -10.20
C ALA A 111 0.57 39.78 -11.02
N PRO A 112 0.32 40.29 -12.26
CA PRO A 112 1.33 40.92 -13.06
C PRO A 112 2.03 42.07 -12.34
N GLY A 113 3.36 41.98 -12.17
CA GLY A 113 4.16 43.05 -11.53
C GLY A 113 4.03 43.17 -10.01
N GLN A 114 3.34 42.24 -9.36
CA GLN A 114 3.14 42.22 -7.92
C GLN A 114 3.85 41.03 -7.24
N PRO A 115 4.18 41.15 -5.93
CA PRO A 115 4.67 40.01 -5.18
C PRO A 115 3.62 38.89 -5.08
N VAL A 116 4.07 37.66 -4.75
CA VAL A 116 3.18 36.53 -4.51
C VAL A 116 2.23 36.85 -3.35
N GLN A 117 0.96 36.70 -3.58
CA GLN A 117 -0.10 36.83 -2.59
C GLN A 117 -0.54 35.45 -2.13
N GLN A 118 -1.20 35.38 -0.97
CA GLN A 118 -1.77 34.16 -0.40
C GLN A 118 -3.10 34.42 0.29
N GLY A 119 -3.96 33.41 0.27
CA GLY A 119 -5.25 33.44 0.94
C GLY A 119 -5.69 32.08 1.42
N ARG A 120 -6.61 32.06 2.38
CA ARG A 120 -7.23 30.84 2.91
C ARG A 120 -8.69 30.78 2.53
N PHE A 121 -9.10 29.63 2.05
CA PHE A 121 -10.44 29.35 1.56
C PHE A 121 -10.96 28.04 2.13
N ASP A 122 -12.26 27.89 2.18
CA ASP A 122 -12.91 26.67 2.65
C ASP A 122 -13.31 25.78 1.47
N LEU A 123 -13.64 26.41 0.34
CA LEU A 123 -14.10 25.78 -0.89
C LEU A 123 -13.34 26.33 -2.10
N VAL A 124 -13.17 25.51 -3.12
CA VAL A 124 -12.51 25.88 -4.38
C VAL A 124 -13.31 25.38 -5.57
N LEU A 125 -13.72 26.30 -6.47
CA LEU A 125 -14.25 25.99 -7.80
C LEU A 125 -13.18 26.29 -8.84
N ASP A 126 -12.59 25.25 -9.38
CA ASP A 126 -11.53 25.32 -10.38
C ASP A 126 -12.09 25.13 -11.79
N LEU A 127 -12.18 26.22 -12.51
CA LEU A 127 -12.62 26.29 -13.92
C LEU A 127 -11.42 26.59 -14.86
N SER A 128 -10.20 26.32 -14.41
CA SER A 128 -8.99 26.47 -15.22
C SER A 128 -8.89 25.37 -16.28
N PRO A 129 -8.18 25.64 -17.41
CA PRO A 129 -8.00 24.65 -18.48
C PRO A 129 -7.28 23.36 -18.02
N SER A 130 -6.39 23.50 -17.05
CA SER A 130 -5.72 22.38 -16.40
C SER A 130 -5.95 22.46 -14.90
N ARG A 131 -6.35 21.36 -14.30
CA ARG A 131 -6.68 21.29 -12.87
C ARG A 131 -5.50 21.75 -12.01
N LEU A 132 -5.78 22.61 -11.03
CA LEU A 132 -4.80 23.09 -10.06
C LEU A 132 -4.36 21.99 -9.08
N ILE A 133 -5.27 21.07 -8.75
CA ILE A 133 -4.96 19.87 -7.97
C ILE A 133 -5.11 18.66 -8.90
N PRO A 134 -3.99 18.07 -9.37
CA PRO A 134 -4.02 17.01 -10.39
C PRO A 134 -4.30 15.61 -9.84
N SER A 135 -4.38 15.43 -8.50
CA SER A 135 -4.65 14.14 -7.89
C SER A 135 -5.96 13.54 -8.40
N HIS A 136 -5.99 12.21 -8.64
CA HIS A 136 -7.18 11.52 -9.12
C HIS A 136 -8.30 11.60 -8.09
N GLN A 137 -7.99 11.27 -6.83
CA GLN A 137 -8.90 11.48 -5.70
C GLN A 137 -8.69 12.90 -5.18
N ARG A 138 -9.69 13.74 -5.41
CA ARG A 138 -9.66 15.16 -5.05
C ARG A 138 -9.96 15.37 -3.57
N PRO A 139 -9.38 16.41 -2.95
CA PRO A 139 -9.76 16.80 -1.61
C PRO A 139 -11.24 17.20 -1.53
N HIS A 140 -11.89 16.92 -0.40
CA HIS A 140 -13.22 17.45 -0.13
C HIS A 140 -13.18 18.98 -0.21
N GLY A 141 -14.23 19.56 -0.81
CA GLY A 141 -14.37 21.01 -1.01
C GLY A 141 -13.65 21.55 -2.25
N TYR A 142 -12.95 20.72 -3.03
CA TYR A 142 -12.35 21.09 -4.31
C TYR A 142 -13.15 20.52 -5.47
N TYR A 143 -13.70 21.39 -6.31
CA TYR A 143 -14.53 21.07 -7.45
C TYR A 143 -13.86 21.53 -8.75
N ALA A 144 -13.69 20.62 -9.69
CA ALA A 144 -13.12 20.90 -11.01
C ALA A 144 -13.96 20.19 -12.09
N PRO A 145 -15.19 20.72 -12.36
CA PRO A 145 -16.17 20.10 -13.26
C PRO A 145 -15.79 20.17 -14.74
N GLY A 146 -14.77 20.96 -15.10
CA GLY A 146 -14.38 21.16 -16.50
C GLY A 146 -15.35 22.08 -17.25
N TYR A 147 -15.68 21.69 -18.50
CA TYR A 147 -16.53 22.50 -19.40
C TYR A 147 -17.99 22.03 -19.46
N ASP A 148 -18.33 20.96 -18.77
CA ASP A 148 -19.70 20.44 -18.72
C ASP A 148 -20.58 21.33 -17.80
N GLU A 149 -21.62 21.93 -18.37
CA GLU A 149 -22.53 22.81 -17.63
C GLU A 149 -23.31 22.06 -16.55
N ALA A 150 -23.77 20.85 -16.84
CA ALA A 150 -24.50 20.05 -15.85
C ALA A 150 -23.62 19.69 -14.66
N ALA A 151 -22.37 19.31 -14.89
CA ALA A 151 -21.41 19.06 -13.83
C ALA A 151 -21.03 20.32 -13.03
N ARG A 152 -21.08 21.51 -13.66
CA ARG A 152 -20.90 22.79 -12.97
C ARG A 152 -22.09 23.16 -12.11
N ASP A 153 -23.31 22.93 -12.60
CA ASP A 153 -24.54 23.13 -11.83
C ASP A 153 -24.52 22.25 -10.59
N GLU A 154 -24.24 20.96 -10.73
CA GLU A 154 -24.11 20.01 -9.62
C GLU A 154 -23.01 20.43 -8.61
N ALA A 155 -21.86 20.88 -9.11
CA ALA A 155 -20.78 21.36 -8.24
C ALA A 155 -21.21 22.57 -7.41
N VAL A 156 -21.91 23.54 -8.03
CA VAL A 156 -22.40 24.74 -7.32
C VAL A 156 -23.45 24.35 -6.28
N GLU A 157 -24.41 23.50 -6.63
CA GLU A 157 -25.42 23.01 -5.69
C GLU A 157 -24.77 22.33 -4.48
N THR A 158 -23.83 21.43 -4.75
CA THR A 158 -23.06 20.76 -3.68
C THR A 158 -22.29 21.76 -2.82
N MET A 159 -21.66 22.78 -3.42
CA MET A 159 -20.89 23.79 -2.67
C MET A 159 -21.76 24.61 -1.72
N LEU A 160 -23.00 24.88 -2.10
CA LEU A 160 -23.94 25.63 -1.24
C LEU A 160 -24.29 24.86 0.04
N GLU A 161 -24.23 23.53 0.00
CA GLU A 161 -24.49 22.66 1.15
C GLU A 161 -23.23 22.46 2.03
N MET A 162 -22.04 22.87 1.54
CA MET A 162 -20.77 22.63 2.22
C MET A 162 -20.37 23.73 3.20
N VAL A 163 -21.33 24.24 3.98
CA VAL A 163 -21.12 25.20 5.08
C VAL A 163 -21.52 24.53 6.39
N GLY A 164 -20.65 24.58 7.38
CA GLY A 164 -20.85 23.96 8.69
C GLY A 164 -19.75 23.01 9.09
N ASP A 165 -20.11 22.08 9.96
CA ASP A 165 -19.22 21.02 10.47
C ASP A 165 -19.52 19.71 9.74
N PHE A 166 -18.46 19.05 9.27
CA PHE A 166 -18.55 17.78 8.55
C PHE A 166 -17.60 16.76 9.16
N GLU A 167 -17.96 15.49 9.09
CA GLU A 167 -17.13 14.40 9.57
C GLU A 167 -17.03 13.28 8.54
N LYS A 168 -15.88 12.64 8.52
CA LYS A 168 -15.69 11.37 7.79
C LYS A 168 -14.93 10.36 8.65
N PRO A 169 -15.04 9.07 8.37
CA PRO A 169 -14.21 8.07 9.02
C PRO A 169 -12.71 8.34 8.81
N LYS A 170 -11.91 8.05 9.82
CA LYS A 170 -10.47 7.89 9.63
C LYS A 170 -10.22 6.50 9.06
N TYR A 171 -9.97 6.41 7.76
CA TYR A 171 -9.93 5.16 7.00
C TYR A 171 -8.69 4.30 7.22
N PHE A 172 -7.68 4.77 7.92
CA PHE A 172 -6.42 4.06 8.10
C PHE A 172 -5.98 4.04 9.57
N ALA A 173 -5.27 2.95 9.92
CA ALA A 173 -4.44 2.88 11.11
C ALA A 173 -2.99 2.63 10.69
N TYR A 174 -2.02 3.24 11.40
CA TYR A 174 -0.61 3.14 11.06
C TYR A 174 0.23 2.74 12.27
N LYS A 175 1.01 1.66 12.11
CA LYS A 175 1.93 1.10 13.10
C LYS A 175 3.37 1.36 12.65
N GLU A 176 3.96 2.47 13.05
CA GLU A 176 5.30 2.91 12.64
C GLU A 176 6.38 1.83 12.82
N ARG A 177 6.31 1.06 13.89
CA ARG A 177 7.33 0.09 14.28
C ARG A 177 7.56 -1.01 13.24
N THR A 178 6.52 -1.40 12.51
CA THR A 178 6.56 -2.45 11.49
C THR A 178 6.68 -1.90 10.07
N CYS A 179 6.77 -0.58 9.91
CA CYS A 179 6.90 0.06 8.60
C CYS A 179 8.28 -0.23 8.00
N ALA A 180 8.29 -0.62 6.73
CA ALA A 180 9.49 -0.90 5.97
C ALA A 180 9.93 0.28 5.09
N HIS A 181 9.44 1.49 5.35
CA HIS A 181 9.74 2.66 4.53
C HIS A 181 11.21 3.05 4.60
N GLY A 182 11.77 3.14 5.79
CA GLY A 182 13.18 3.47 5.98
C GLY A 182 13.73 3.00 7.32
N ARG A 183 15.06 2.96 7.41
CA ARG A 183 15.83 2.78 8.66
C ARG A 183 17.19 3.43 8.50
N ASN A 184 17.60 4.21 9.51
CA ASN A 184 18.91 4.84 9.55
C ASN A 184 19.23 5.68 8.29
N GLY A 185 18.23 6.37 7.72
CA GLY A 185 18.38 7.14 6.49
C GLY A 185 18.41 6.35 5.20
N GLN A 186 18.32 5.02 5.26
CA GLN A 186 18.19 4.17 4.06
C GLN A 186 16.71 3.98 3.71
N LYS A 187 16.36 4.24 2.46
CA LYS A 187 15.00 4.05 1.95
C LYS A 187 14.77 2.61 1.50
N GLY A 188 13.60 2.10 1.85
CA GLY A 188 13.13 0.78 1.47
C GLY A 188 11.82 0.85 0.68
N CYS A 189 10.70 0.47 1.30
CA CYS A 189 9.40 0.37 0.66
C CYS A 189 8.72 1.75 0.48
N SER A 190 8.29 2.07 -0.73
CA SER A 190 7.49 3.28 -1.07
C SER A 190 6.06 2.97 -1.54
N ALA A 191 5.65 1.69 -1.55
CA ALA A 191 4.43 1.21 -2.18
C ALA A 191 3.15 1.98 -1.79
N CYS A 192 2.99 2.35 -0.51
CA CYS A 192 1.82 3.11 -0.06
C CYS A 192 1.83 4.58 -0.51
N ILE A 193 3.00 5.19 -0.71
CA ILE A 193 3.16 6.55 -1.23
C ILE A 193 2.79 6.56 -2.72
N GLU A 194 3.37 5.63 -3.50
CA GLU A 194 3.20 5.53 -4.94
C GLU A 194 1.76 5.21 -5.35
N ILE A 195 1.08 4.36 -4.57
CA ILE A 195 -0.29 3.97 -4.85
C ILE A 195 -1.32 5.03 -4.43
N CYS A 196 -0.97 6.02 -3.63
CA CYS A 196 -1.92 6.98 -3.08
C CYS A 196 -2.41 7.99 -4.12
N SER A 197 -3.59 7.77 -4.68
CA SER A 197 -4.21 8.63 -5.69
C SER A 197 -4.66 10.01 -5.16
N ALA A 198 -4.82 10.13 -3.84
CA ALA A 198 -5.13 11.39 -3.15
C ALA A 198 -3.86 12.15 -2.69
N GLN A 199 -2.65 11.60 -2.91
CA GLN A 199 -1.38 12.16 -2.45
C GLN A 199 -1.38 12.48 -0.94
N ALA A 200 -2.14 11.71 -0.17
CA ALA A 200 -2.29 11.88 1.28
C ALA A 200 -1.11 11.30 2.09
N ILE A 201 -0.22 10.52 1.45
CA ILE A 201 0.89 9.84 2.10
C ILE A 201 2.21 10.45 1.61
N GLN A 202 3.06 10.85 2.53
CA GLN A 202 4.34 11.47 2.26
C GLN A 202 5.47 10.75 3.00
N ASP A 203 6.68 10.88 2.44
CA ASP A 203 7.93 10.50 3.10
C ASP A 203 8.17 11.40 4.31
N ASP A 204 8.51 10.81 5.44
CA ASP A 204 8.88 11.48 6.69
C ASP A 204 10.16 10.85 7.27
N GLY A 205 11.19 10.73 6.44
CA GLY A 205 12.47 10.12 6.78
C GLY A 205 12.40 8.59 6.86
N ASP A 206 12.58 8.01 8.04
CA ASP A 206 12.49 6.55 8.23
C ASP A 206 11.03 6.04 8.25
N ARG A 207 10.04 6.93 8.18
CA ARG A 207 8.61 6.65 8.31
C ARG A 207 7.81 7.32 7.21
N ILE A 208 6.51 7.05 7.20
CA ILE A 208 5.55 7.79 6.39
C ILE A 208 4.68 8.67 7.29
N LYS A 209 4.24 9.78 6.72
CA LYS A 209 3.21 10.64 7.31
C LYS A 209 1.96 10.57 6.45
N VAL A 210 0.81 10.31 7.07
CA VAL A 210 -0.47 10.25 6.39
C VAL A 210 -1.33 11.43 6.81
N ASN A 211 -1.78 12.23 5.85
CA ASN A 211 -2.72 13.32 6.09
C ASN A 211 -4.16 12.76 6.09
N PRO A 212 -4.85 12.72 7.25
CA PRO A 212 -6.18 12.15 7.33
C PRO A 212 -7.24 12.98 6.58
N TYR A 213 -7.03 14.28 6.43
CA TYR A 213 -7.95 15.16 5.71
C TYR A 213 -7.94 14.91 4.20
N LEU A 214 -6.76 14.61 3.62
CA LEU A 214 -6.63 14.27 2.20
C LEU A 214 -7.00 12.82 1.90
N CYS A 215 -6.97 11.92 2.89
CA CYS A 215 -7.25 10.51 2.69
C CYS A 215 -8.67 10.30 2.17
N ALA A 216 -8.82 9.73 0.96
CA ALA A 216 -10.11 9.48 0.32
C ALA A 216 -10.75 8.13 0.69
N GLY A 217 -10.10 7.31 1.52
CA GLY A 217 -10.67 6.04 1.99
C GLY A 217 -10.64 4.89 0.98
N CYS A 218 -9.82 4.96 -0.06
CA CYS A 218 -9.75 3.91 -1.08
C CYS A 218 -9.11 2.58 -0.61
N GLY A 219 -8.30 2.59 0.45
CA GLY A 219 -7.69 1.40 1.03
C GLY A 219 -6.52 0.79 0.26
N ALA A 220 -6.19 1.27 -0.94
CA ALA A 220 -5.11 0.72 -1.77
C ALA A 220 -3.75 0.68 -1.06
N CYS A 221 -3.47 1.64 -0.18
CA CYS A 221 -2.25 1.66 0.63
C CYS A 221 -2.15 0.46 1.60
N SER A 222 -3.27 0.00 2.17
CA SER A 222 -3.30 -1.19 3.02
C SER A 222 -3.13 -2.47 2.20
N THR A 223 -3.69 -2.51 1.00
CA THR A 223 -3.52 -3.62 0.04
C THR A 223 -2.07 -3.73 -0.41
N ALA A 224 -1.43 -2.61 -0.77
CA ALA A 224 -0.04 -2.57 -1.20
C ALA A 224 0.98 -2.84 -0.07
N CYS A 225 0.62 -2.60 1.20
CA CYS A 225 1.56 -2.74 2.32
C CYS A 225 1.96 -4.19 2.57
N PRO A 226 3.24 -4.59 2.41
CA PRO A 226 3.66 -5.97 2.61
C PRO A 226 3.71 -6.38 4.09
N THR A 227 3.92 -5.40 4.98
CA THR A 227 4.05 -5.65 6.42
C THR A 227 2.73 -5.54 7.18
N GLY A 228 1.70 -4.92 6.60
CA GLY A 228 0.49 -4.51 7.30
C GLY A 228 0.71 -3.34 8.29
N ALA A 229 1.81 -2.57 8.12
CA ALA A 229 2.06 -1.37 8.94
C ALA A 229 0.96 -0.32 8.76
N ILE A 230 0.46 -0.13 7.55
CA ILE A 230 -0.77 0.61 7.30
C ILE A 230 -1.89 -0.38 7.02
N SER A 231 -3.00 -0.25 7.72
CA SER A 231 -4.17 -1.12 7.61
C SER A 231 -5.44 -0.30 7.39
N TYR A 232 -6.44 -0.93 6.75
CA TYR A 232 -7.73 -0.32 6.51
C TYR A 232 -8.55 -0.35 7.80
N ALA A 233 -9.00 0.82 8.27
CA ALA A 233 -9.62 0.96 9.58
C ALA A 233 -11.16 1.02 9.52
N PHE A 234 -11.75 1.43 8.39
CA PHE A 234 -13.20 1.53 8.25
C PHE A 234 -13.69 1.29 6.80
N PRO A 235 -14.49 0.25 6.60
CA PRO A 235 -14.71 -0.87 7.50
C PRO A 235 -13.45 -1.73 7.66
N PRO A 236 -13.18 -2.30 8.83
CA PRO A 236 -11.99 -3.15 9.02
C PRO A 236 -12.11 -4.46 8.24
N ALA A 237 -10.98 -5.02 7.80
CA ALA A 237 -10.93 -6.27 7.04
C ALA A 237 -11.65 -7.43 7.75
N ALA A 238 -11.61 -7.47 9.08
CA ALA A 238 -12.32 -8.47 9.89
C ALA A 238 -13.84 -8.46 9.65
N LEU A 239 -14.44 -7.29 9.39
CA LEU A 239 -15.87 -7.18 9.08
C LEU A 239 -16.15 -7.76 7.69
N THR A 240 -15.35 -7.39 6.70
CA THR A 240 -15.45 -7.95 5.33
C THR A 240 -15.33 -9.48 5.37
N GLY A 241 -14.38 -10.01 6.13
CA GLY A 241 -14.22 -11.46 6.32
C GLY A 241 -15.44 -12.14 6.96
N LYS A 242 -16.05 -11.51 7.98
CA LYS A 242 -17.30 -12.02 8.60
C LYS A 242 -18.44 -12.06 7.60
N ARG A 243 -18.62 -11.02 6.78
CA ARG A 243 -19.65 -10.97 5.73
C ARG A 243 -19.41 -12.07 4.68
N MET A 244 -18.18 -12.24 4.20
CA MET A 244 -17.82 -13.31 3.27
C MET A 244 -18.08 -14.71 3.86
N GLN A 245 -17.67 -14.94 5.11
CA GLN A 245 -17.86 -16.23 5.78
C GLN A 245 -19.35 -16.54 5.98
N ALA A 246 -20.16 -15.56 6.39
CA ALA A 246 -21.60 -15.73 6.55
C ALA A 246 -22.29 -16.05 5.20
N ALA A 247 -21.93 -15.28 4.15
CA ALA A 247 -22.45 -15.51 2.80
C ALA A 247 -22.14 -16.91 2.29
N LEU A 248 -20.87 -17.33 2.34
CA LEU A 248 -20.45 -18.64 1.83
C LEU A 248 -21.05 -19.80 2.62
N ARG A 249 -21.20 -19.66 3.93
CA ARG A 249 -21.87 -20.66 4.76
C ARG A 249 -23.32 -20.80 4.35
N SER A 250 -24.07 -19.70 4.29
CA SER A 250 -25.48 -19.71 3.90
C SER A 250 -25.68 -20.22 2.47
N TYR A 251 -24.80 -19.83 1.54
CA TYR A 251 -24.81 -20.30 0.15
C TYR A 251 -24.68 -21.84 0.06
N ARG A 252 -23.73 -22.40 0.78
CA ARG A 252 -23.50 -23.85 0.82
C ARG A 252 -24.65 -24.61 1.51
N GLU A 253 -25.16 -24.08 2.62
CA GLU A 253 -26.34 -24.65 3.30
C GLU A 253 -27.58 -24.66 2.40
N GLY A 254 -27.72 -23.67 1.50
CA GLY A 254 -28.74 -23.62 0.46
C GLY A 254 -28.48 -24.57 -0.74
N GLY A 255 -27.45 -25.40 -0.72
CA GLY A 255 -27.07 -26.32 -1.80
C GLY A 255 -26.42 -25.66 -3.00
N GLY A 256 -25.96 -24.44 -2.87
CA GLY A 256 -25.19 -23.74 -3.90
C GLY A 256 -23.79 -24.32 -4.11
N GLN A 257 -23.31 -24.26 -5.35
CA GLN A 257 -22.00 -24.79 -5.78
C GLN A 257 -21.17 -23.71 -6.46
N ASP A 258 -19.83 -23.83 -6.31
CA ASP A 258 -18.83 -23.00 -6.95
C ASP A 258 -19.05 -21.47 -6.79
N PRO A 259 -19.25 -20.95 -5.56
CA PRO A 259 -19.56 -19.55 -5.33
C PRO A 259 -18.40 -18.64 -5.73
N VAL A 260 -18.71 -17.54 -6.41
CA VAL A 260 -17.76 -16.49 -6.78
C VAL A 260 -18.22 -15.18 -6.21
N PHE A 261 -17.35 -14.48 -5.49
CA PHE A 261 -17.64 -13.11 -5.11
C PHE A 261 -17.37 -12.15 -6.27
N VAL A 262 -18.28 -11.20 -6.48
CA VAL A 262 -18.01 -9.98 -7.23
C VAL A 262 -17.91 -8.83 -6.25
N LEU A 263 -16.67 -8.36 -6.04
CA LEU A 263 -16.36 -7.23 -5.18
C LEU A 263 -16.55 -5.95 -5.99
N HIS A 264 -17.43 -5.07 -5.54
CA HIS A 264 -17.81 -3.87 -6.27
C HIS A 264 -17.94 -2.66 -5.33
N ASP A 265 -17.88 -1.45 -5.88
CA ASP A 265 -18.21 -0.23 -5.16
C ASP A 265 -19.74 -0.12 -4.93
N PRO A 266 -20.18 0.63 -3.90
CA PRO A 266 -21.58 0.68 -3.50
C PRO A 266 -22.47 1.54 -4.42
N GLU A 267 -21.90 2.30 -5.34
CA GLU A 267 -22.62 3.22 -6.22
C GLU A 267 -22.70 2.66 -7.64
N HIS A 268 -21.65 2.82 -8.44
CA HIS A 268 -21.63 2.49 -9.87
C HIS A 268 -21.59 0.98 -10.13
N GLY A 269 -20.74 0.27 -9.41
CA GLY A 269 -20.67 -1.19 -9.49
C GLY A 269 -21.97 -1.84 -9.05
N ALA A 270 -22.59 -1.34 -7.98
CA ALA A 270 -23.91 -1.79 -7.55
C ALA A 270 -24.99 -1.52 -8.61
N ALA A 271 -24.98 -0.33 -9.21
CA ALA A 271 -25.94 0.03 -10.26
C ALA A 271 -25.80 -0.84 -11.52
N LEU A 272 -24.57 -1.14 -11.94
CA LEU A 272 -24.29 -2.05 -13.07
C LEU A 272 -24.80 -3.47 -12.77
N LEU A 273 -24.53 -4.00 -11.59
CA LEU A 273 -24.99 -5.33 -11.18
C LEU A 273 -26.51 -5.41 -11.07
N ALA A 274 -27.18 -4.35 -10.57
CA ALA A 274 -28.62 -4.29 -10.49
C ALA A 274 -29.30 -4.34 -11.87
N GLN A 275 -28.67 -3.78 -12.92
CA GLN A 275 -29.19 -3.81 -14.29
C GLN A 275 -29.15 -5.22 -14.90
N LEU A 276 -28.33 -6.14 -14.38
CA LEU A 276 -28.30 -7.52 -14.86
C LEU A 276 -29.53 -8.33 -14.47
N GLY A 277 -30.19 -8.02 -13.36
CA GLY A 277 -31.39 -8.71 -12.90
C GLY A 277 -31.21 -10.24 -12.90
N ASP A 278 -32.08 -10.92 -13.63
CA ASP A 278 -32.08 -12.38 -13.76
C ASP A 278 -30.92 -12.94 -14.61
N SER A 279 -30.19 -12.07 -15.35
CA SER A 279 -29.02 -12.46 -16.14
C SER A 279 -27.78 -12.71 -15.30
N LEU A 280 -27.79 -12.34 -14.02
CA LEU A 280 -26.69 -12.60 -13.10
C LEU A 280 -26.61 -14.09 -12.76
N PRO A 281 -25.50 -14.81 -13.07
CA PRO A 281 -25.38 -16.24 -12.78
C PRO A 281 -25.58 -16.54 -11.30
N GLY A 282 -26.28 -17.63 -10.98
CA GLY A 282 -26.66 -17.97 -9.60
C GLY A 282 -25.47 -18.21 -8.67
N ARG A 283 -24.31 -18.59 -9.20
CA ARG A 283 -23.07 -18.77 -8.44
C ARG A 283 -22.33 -17.48 -8.11
N VAL A 284 -22.74 -16.35 -8.70
CA VAL A 284 -22.11 -15.05 -8.50
C VAL A 284 -22.78 -14.31 -7.35
N ILE A 285 -22.02 -14.05 -6.30
CA ILE A 285 -22.46 -13.36 -5.08
C ILE A 285 -21.89 -11.94 -5.08
N PRO A 286 -22.70 -10.91 -5.34
CA PRO A 286 -22.27 -9.52 -5.18
C PRO A 286 -21.92 -9.20 -3.73
N LEU A 287 -20.80 -8.51 -3.51
CA LEU A 287 -20.41 -8.01 -2.20
C LEU A 287 -19.91 -6.57 -2.33
N ALA A 288 -20.71 -5.64 -1.85
CA ALA A 288 -20.32 -4.23 -1.82
C ALA A 288 -19.20 -3.96 -0.81
N LEU A 289 -18.18 -3.25 -1.27
CA LEU A 289 -17.06 -2.73 -0.48
C LEU A 289 -17.10 -1.21 -0.49
N GLN A 290 -16.56 -0.57 0.54
CA GLN A 290 -16.38 0.90 0.54
C GLN A 290 -15.56 1.37 -0.66
N HIS A 291 -14.56 0.58 -1.05
CA HIS A 291 -13.78 0.77 -2.27
C HIS A 291 -13.13 -0.55 -2.67
N THR A 292 -13.13 -0.88 -3.94
CA THR A 292 -12.63 -2.16 -4.49
C THR A 292 -11.14 -2.41 -4.24
N ALA A 293 -10.32 -1.35 -4.20
CA ALA A 293 -8.90 -1.44 -3.90
C ALA A 293 -8.57 -1.70 -2.41
N SER A 294 -9.57 -1.78 -1.51
CA SER A 294 -9.37 -2.00 -0.08
C SER A 294 -9.09 -3.44 0.32
N THR A 295 -9.22 -4.40 -0.60
CA THR A 295 -8.98 -5.82 -0.37
C THR A 295 -7.83 -6.35 -1.21
N GLY A 296 -7.08 -7.30 -0.69
CA GLY A 296 -5.94 -7.93 -1.36
C GLY A 296 -5.78 -9.39 -0.97
N ILE A 297 -4.59 -9.94 -1.19
CA ILE A 297 -4.28 -11.37 -1.01
C ILE A 297 -4.67 -11.93 0.35
N ASP A 298 -4.64 -11.15 1.41
CA ASP A 298 -5.02 -11.59 2.76
C ASP A 298 -6.52 -11.93 2.83
N VAL A 299 -7.37 -11.04 2.34
CA VAL A 299 -8.82 -11.24 2.30
C VAL A 299 -9.18 -12.31 1.27
N TRP A 300 -8.51 -12.34 0.13
CA TRP A 300 -8.79 -13.26 -0.97
C TRP A 300 -8.41 -14.70 -0.62
N PHE A 301 -7.24 -14.94 -0.01
CA PHE A 301 -6.91 -16.27 0.48
C PHE A 301 -7.88 -16.76 1.55
N ALA A 302 -8.31 -15.86 2.43
CA ALA A 302 -9.33 -16.22 3.42
C ALA A 302 -10.67 -16.59 2.76
N ALA A 303 -11.10 -15.84 1.74
CA ALA A 303 -12.34 -16.17 1.01
C ALA A 303 -12.25 -17.54 0.31
N VAL A 304 -11.11 -17.86 -0.34
CA VAL A 304 -10.88 -19.20 -0.92
C VAL A 304 -10.85 -20.26 0.18
N ALA A 305 -10.20 -20.00 1.32
CA ALA A 305 -10.20 -20.92 2.47
C ALA A 305 -11.61 -21.14 3.04
N TYR A 306 -12.50 -20.15 2.98
CA TYR A 306 -13.92 -20.29 3.36
C TYR A 306 -14.76 -21.03 2.32
N GLY A 307 -14.20 -21.33 1.14
CA GLY A 307 -14.84 -22.11 0.08
C GLY A 307 -15.31 -21.28 -1.12
N ALA A 308 -14.82 -20.06 -1.32
CA ALA A 308 -15.06 -19.33 -2.57
C ALA A 308 -14.29 -20.00 -3.73
N ALA A 309 -14.98 -20.34 -4.81
CA ALA A 309 -14.39 -20.87 -6.03
C ALA A 309 -13.71 -19.75 -6.86
N GLY A 310 -13.99 -18.48 -6.55
CA GLY A 310 -13.33 -17.38 -7.20
C GLY A 310 -13.70 -16.02 -6.63
N ILE A 311 -12.93 -15.03 -7.04
CA ILE A 311 -13.11 -13.61 -6.72
C ILE A 311 -12.93 -12.81 -8.00
N SER A 312 -13.95 -12.06 -8.37
CA SER A 312 -13.89 -11.04 -9.40
C SER A 312 -13.92 -9.66 -8.74
N VAL A 313 -13.02 -8.78 -9.11
CA VAL A 313 -13.04 -7.38 -8.65
C VAL A 313 -13.52 -6.51 -9.82
N LEU A 314 -14.61 -5.79 -9.61
CA LEU A 314 -15.22 -4.93 -10.62
C LEU A 314 -14.68 -3.51 -10.52
N LEU A 315 -14.04 -3.03 -11.57
CA LEU A 315 -13.64 -1.64 -11.77
C LEU A 315 -14.50 -1.02 -12.87
N THR A 316 -15.07 0.13 -12.58
CA THR A 316 -16.01 0.85 -13.47
C THR A 316 -15.35 1.99 -14.27
N GLY A 317 -14.00 2.04 -14.27
CA GLY A 317 -13.23 3.09 -14.93
C GLY A 317 -13.17 4.42 -14.16
N ARG A 318 -13.80 4.50 -13.00
CA ARG A 318 -13.77 5.67 -12.11
C ARG A 318 -12.65 5.60 -11.07
N GLU A 319 -12.09 4.43 -10.88
CA GLU A 319 -10.96 4.18 -9.99
C GLU A 319 -9.65 4.70 -10.60
N ALA A 320 -8.71 5.06 -9.72
CA ALA A 320 -7.40 5.51 -10.15
C ALA A 320 -6.68 4.40 -10.95
N PRO A 321 -6.06 4.74 -12.11
CA PRO A 321 -5.47 3.75 -13.00
C PRO A 321 -4.44 2.82 -12.35
N GLN A 322 -3.68 3.33 -11.37
CA GLN A 322 -2.68 2.55 -10.63
C GLN A 322 -3.27 1.41 -9.80
N TYR A 323 -4.56 1.49 -9.42
CA TYR A 323 -5.20 0.42 -8.64
C TYR A 323 -5.36 -0.87 -9.43
N ALA A 324 -5.63 -0.75 -10.73
CA ALA A 324 -5.75 -1.91 -11.60
C ALA A 324 -4.44 -2.72 -11.66
N ALA A 325 -3.30 -2.03 -11.80
CA ALA A 325 -1.98 -2.68 -11.80
C ALA A 325 -1.66 -3.36 -10.46
N LEU A 326 -2.01 -2.71 -9.33
CA LEU A 326 -1.86 -3.29 -8.00
C LEU A 326 -2.69 -4.57 -7.85
N LEU A 327 -3.96 -4.53 -8.24
CA LEU A 327 -4.87 -5.67 -8.11
C LEU A 327 -4.45 -6.82 -9.03
N ASP A 328 -4.04 -6.55 -10.27
CA ASP A 328 -3.49 -7.54 -11.19
C ASP A 328 -2.25 -8.24 -10.57
N GLN A 329 -1.30 -7.47 -10.03
CA GLN A 329 -0.12 -8.02 -9.36
C GLN A 329 -0.49 -8.90 -8.14
N GLN A 330 -1.44 -8.44 -7.32
CA GLN A 330 -1.92 -9.22 -6.17
C GLN A 330 -2.59 -10.52 -6.62
N MET A 331 -3.38 -10.49 -7.71
CA MET A 331 -4.01 -11.68 -8.28
C MET A 331 -2.99 -12.67 -8.85
N GLU A 332 -1.95 -12.17 -9.53
CA GLU A 332 -0.87 -13.01 -10.05
C GLU A 332 -0.14 -13.75 -8.92
N ILE A 333 0.21 -13.05 -7.84
CA ILE A 333 0.85 -13.64 -6.66
C ILE A 333 -0.08 -14.69 -6.02
N ALA A 334 -1.35 -14.35 -5.83
CA ALA A 334 -2.32 -15.24 -5.21
C ALA A 334 -2.55 -16.51 -6.05
N GLN A 335 -2.68 -16.36 -7.38
CA GLN A 335 -2.84 -17.48 -8.28
C GLN A 335 -1.60 -18.38 -8.35
N ALA A 336 -0.39 -17.80 -8.28
CA ALA A 336 0.85 -18.57 -8.21
C ALA A 336 0.91 -19.44 -6.95
N VAL A 337 0.48 -18.92 -5.80
CA VAL A 337 0.39 -19.68 -4.55
C VAL A 337 -0.60 -20.84 -4.67
N LEU A 338 -1.83 -20.55 -5.12
CA LEU A 338 -2.87 -21.58 -5.24
C LEU A 338 -2.49 -22.65 -6.28
N GLY A 339 -1.94 -22.25 -7.42
CA GLY A 339 -1.46 -23.18 -8.44
C GLY A 339 -0.33 -24.08 -7.91
N GLY A 340 0.61 -23.52 -7.15
CA GLY A 340 1.69 -24.28 -6.51
C GLY A 340 1.18 -25.29 -5.49
N LEU A 341 0.06 -25.01 -4.82
CA LEU A 341 -0.62 -25.92 -3.91
C LEU A 341 -1.51 -26.96 -4.65
N GLY A 342 -1.60 -26.88 -5.98
CA GLY A 342 -2.41 -27.79 -6.80
C GLY A 342 -3.90 -27.47 -6.80
N TYR A 343 -4.29 -26.27 -6.40
CA TYR A 343 -5.65 -25.78 -6.62
C TYR A 343 -5.78 -25.37 -8.08
N GLU A 344 -6.38 -26.24 -8.86
CA GLU A 344 -6.56 -26.07 -10.30
C GLU A 344 -7.61 -25.00 -10.63
N GLY A 345 -7.53 -24.45 -11.83
CA GLY A 345 -8.42 -23.43 -12.38
C GLY A 345 -8.09 -22.00 -11.93
N PRO A 346 -8.69 -21.00 -12.60
CA PRO A 346 -8.56 -19.61 -12.22
C PRO A 346 -9.39 -19.30 -10.97
N HIS A 347 -8.80 -18.58 -10.01
CA HIS A 347 -9.49 -18.12 -8.81
C HIS A 347 -9.77 -16.61 -8.83
N PHE A 348 -9.04 -15.85 -9.65
CA PHE A 348 -9.11 -14.40 -9.61
C PHE A 348 -9.35 -13.81 -10.99
N GLN A 349 -10.14 -12.72 -11.02
CA GLN A 349 -10.44 -11.98 -12.25
C GLN A 349 -10.59 -10.50 -11.92
N LEU A 350 -9.92 -9.64 -12.69
CA LEU A 350 -10.15 -8.20 -12.67
C LEU A 350 -11.06 -7.82 -13.85
N LEU A 351 -12.26 -7.35 -13.53
CA LEU A 351 -13.25 -6.87 -14.49
C LEU A 351 -13.10 -5.36 -14.66
N ARG A 352 -12.91 -4.90 -15.89
CA ARG A 352 -12.81 -3.48 -16.25
C ARG A 352 -13.91 -3.20 -17.27
N VAL A 353 -15.10 -2.99 -16.77
CA VAL A 353 -16.32 -2.84 -17.57
C VAL A 353 -17.20 -1.75 -16.97
N ASP A 354 -17.85 -0.99 -17.84
CA ASP A 354 -18.78 0.09 -17.51
C ASP A 354 -20.16 -0.08 -18.18
N ALA A 355 -20.33 -1.18 -18.94
CA ALA A 355 -21.57 -1.52 -19.62
C ALA A 355 -22.16 -2.84 -19.08
N PRO A 356 -23.50 -2.90 -18.83
CA PRO A 356 -24.16 -4.09 -18.29
C PRO A 356 -24.00 -5.34 -19.16
N ASP A 357 -24.08 -5.22 -20.48
CA ASP A 357 -23.97 -6.34 -21.41
C ASP A 357 -22.58 -6.97 -21.38
N GLU A 358 -21.52 -6.15 -21.31
CA GLU A 358 -20.14 -6.62 -21.17
C GLU A 358 -19.95 -7.33 -19.82
N LEU A 359 -20.51 -6.76 -18.75
CA LEU A 359 -20.47 -7.36 -17.42
C LEU A 359 -21.19 -8.71 -17.41
N ALA A 360 -22.36 -8.82 -18.03
CA ALA A 360 -23.10 -10.08 -18.14
C ALA A 360 -22.29 -11.17 -18.85
N VAL A 361 -21.60 -10.81 -19.94
CA VAL A 361 -20.71 -11.74 -20.66
C VAL A 361 -19.54 -12.16 -19.76
N ALA A 362 -18.87 -11.21 -19.13
CA ALA A 362 -17.72 -11.50 -18.28
C ALA A 362 -18.07 -12.39 -17.08
N LEU A 363 -19.23 -12.18 -16.45
CA LEU A 363 -19.68 -12.96 -15.29
C LEU A 363 -20.15 -14.37 -15.64
N ARG A 364 -20.60 -14.65 -16.86
CA ARG A 364 -20.81 -16.04 -17.33
C ARG A 364 -19.50 -16.84 -17.30
N HIS A 365 -18.38 -16.18 -17.54
CA HIS A 365 -17.02 -16.75 -17.49
C HIS A 365 -16.28 -16.45 -16.19
N ALA A 366 -17.00 -16.13 -15.12
CA ALA A 366 -16.41 -15.88 -13.80
C ALA A 366 -15.52 -17.05 -13.35
N PRO A 367 -14.46 -16.79 -12.57
CA PRO A 367 -13.50 -17.81 -12.15
C PRO A 367 -14.16 -19.05 -11.54
N ARG A 368 -13.56 -20.22 -11.76
CA ARG A 368 -14.00 -21.48 -11.17
C ARG A 368 -12.79 -22.30 -10.77
N GLY A 369 -12.15 -21.88 -9.71
CA GLY A 369 -11.02 -22.58 -9.12
C GLY A 369 -11.47 -23.66 -8.15
N ARG A 370 -10.62 -24.67 -7.97
CA ARG A 370 -10.82 -25.71 -6.97
C ARG A 370 -10.76 -25.13 -5.56
N THR A 371 -11.69 -25.52 -4.71
CA THR A 371 -11.74 -25.10 -3.30
C THR A 371 -11.18 -26.18 -2.36
N PRO A 372 -10.76 -25.83 -1.13
CA PRO A 372 -10.43 -26.83 -0.12
C PRO A 372 -11.63 -27.72 0.19
N GLY A 373 -11.36 -29.01 0.51
CA GLY A 373 -12.41 -29.98 0.82
C GLY A 373 -13.23 -29.62 2.06
N GLU A 374 -12.63 -28.92 3.00
CA GLU A 374 -13.28 -28.40 4.19
C GLU A 374 -13.09 -26.88 4.29
N PRO A 375 -14.17 -26.10 4.45
CA PRO A 375 -14.06 -24.66 4.63
C PRO A 375 -13.43 -24.29 5.97
N ALA A 376 -12.66 -23.21 5.97
CA ALA A 376 -12.04 -22.68 7.16
C ALA A 376 -13.06 -22.06 8.13
N VAL A 377 -12.75 -22.12 9.42
CA VAL A 377 -13.58 -21.55 10.51
C VAL A 377 -12.91 -20.38 11.22
N PHE A 378 -11.65 -20.07 10.92
CA PHE A 378 -10.97 -18.92 11.50
C PHE A 378 -11.62 -17.61 11.08
N HIS A 379 -11.40 -16.54 11.84
CA HIS A 379 -11.79 -15.18 11.48
C HIS A 379 -10.58 -14.37 11.05
N LEU A 380 -10.78 -13.40 10.16
CA LEU A 380 -9.73 -12.48 9.80
C LEU A 380 -9.23 -11.72 11.02
N ALA A 381 -7.93 -11.68 11.18
CA ALA A 381 -7.28 -10.88 12.23
C ALA A 381 -7.23 -9.40 11.83
N ASN A 382 -7.08 -8.51 12.83
CA ASN A 382 -6.79 -7.10 12.58
C ASN A 382 -5.34 -6.86 12.09
N ASP A 383 -4.59 -7.93 11.93
CA ASP A 383 -3.22 -7.95 11.43
C ASP A 383 -3.16 -8.75 10.12
N LYS A 384 -2.68 -8.09 9.07
CA LYS A 384 -2.60 -8.66 7.72
C LYS A 384 -1.76 -9.94 7.68
N ARG A 385 -0.61 -9.96 8.38
CA ARG A 385 0.29 -11.12 8.37
C ARG A 385 -0.32 -12.32 9.07
N ASN A 386 -1.00 -12.11 10.19
CA ASN A 386 -1.70 -13.19 10.89
C ASN A 386 -2.84 -13.76 10.03
N THR A 387 -3.61 -12.91 9.35
CA THR A 387 -4.65 -13.37 8.40
C THR A 387 -4.05 -14.23 7.30
N LEU A 388 -2.94 -13.77 6.68
CA LEU A 388 -2.22 -14.53 5.67
C LEU A 388 -1.73 -15.89 6.20
N ASP A 389 -1.17 -15.92 7.40
CA ASP A 389 -0.69 -17.17 8.01
C ASP A 389 -1.83 -18.17 8.22
N TYR A 390 -2.97 -17.74 8.78
CA TYR A 390 -4.13 -18.62 9.01
C TYR A 390 -4.70 -19.15 7.69
N ALA A 391 -4.85 -18.29 6.70
CA ALA A 391 -5.39 -18.68 5.40
C ALA A 391 -4.46 -19.65 4.67
N LEU A 392 -3.16 -19.34 4.60
CA LEU A 392 -2.15 -20.17 3.94
C LEU A 392 -1.95 -21.51 4.65
N GLU A 393 -1.99 -21.55 5.98
CA GLU A 393 -1.90 -22.80 6.75
C GLU A 393 -3.10 -23.70 6.45
N HIS A 394 -4.32 -23.13 6.44
CA HIS A 394 -5.53 -23.90 6.10
C HIS A 394 -5.46 -24.41 4.66
N LEU A 395 -5.14 -23.55 3.70
CA LEU A 395 -5.02 -23.91 2.29
C LEU A 395 -3.96 -24.99 2.06
N HIS A 396 -2.80 -24.90 2.71
CA HIS A 396 -1.76 -25.94 2.61
C HIS A 396 -2.19 -27.26 3.26
N ARG A 397 -2.90 -27.22 4.39
CA ARG A 397 -3.41 -28.43 5.07
C ARG A 397 -4.34 -29.25 4.17
N HIS A 398 -5.21 -28.57 3.41
CA HIS A 398 -6.20 -29.15 2.51
C HIS A 398 -5.76 -29.17 1.04
N ALA A 399 -4.50 -28.84 0.78
CA ALA A 399 -3.97 -28.73 -0.57
C ALA A 399 -3.93 -30.08 -1.30
N PRO A 400 -4.29 -30.12 -2.59
CA PRO A 400 -4.11 -31.29 -3.44
C PRO A 400 -2.66 -31.74 -3.56
N VAL A 401 -1.73 -30.78 -3.60
CA VAL A 401 -0.29 -31.00 -3.58
C VAL A 401 0.29 -30.28 -2.36
N LYS A 402 1.21 -30.91 -1.64
CA LYS A 402 1.87 -30.33 -0.47
C LYS A 402 3.37 -30.08 -0.77
N PRO A 403 3.68 -29.03 -1.52
CA PRO A 403 5.07 -28.69 -1.81
C PRO A 403 5.76 -28.17 -0.55
N GLU A 404 7.06 -28.36 -0.43
CA GLU A 404 7.86 -27.71 0.61
C GLU A 404 7.95 -26.20 0.37
N GLN A 405 7.97 -25.79 -0.90
CA GLN A 405 8.02 -24.39 -1.28
C GLN A 405 7.35 -24.14 -2.63
N VAL A 406 6.86 -22.91 -2.82
CA VAL A 406 6.31 -22.40 -4.08
C VAL A 406 7.12 -21.18 -4.50
N ALA A 407 7.66 -21.18 -5.73
CA ALA A 407 8.29 -20.01 -6.32
C ALA A 407 7.26 -18.93 -6.60
N LEU A 408 7.58 -17.68 -6.33
CA LEU A 408 6.68 -16.55 -6.49
C LEU A 408 7.25 -15.49 -7.44
N PRO A 409 6.38 -14.71 -8.10
CA PRO A 409 6.83 -13.59 -8.91
C PRO A 409 7.51 -12.50 -8.06
N ALA A 410 8.30 -11.66 -8.71
CA ALA A 410 8.93 -10.52 -8.07
C ALA A 410 7.87 -9.58 -7.46
N GLY A 411 8.19 -9.00 -6.30
CA GLY A 411 7.24 -8.15 -5.57
C GLY A 411 6.30 -8.91 -4.62
N ALA A 412 6.36 -10.27 -4.59
CA ALA A 412 5.61 -11.04 -3.61
C ALA A 412 6.08 -10.73 -2.17
N PRO A 413 5.15 -10.57 -1.19
CA PRO A 413 5.49 -10.23 0.19
C PRO A 413 5.91 -11.46 1.02
N PHE A 414 6.52 -12.45 0.38
CA PHE A 414 7.03 -13.68 0.96
C PHE A 414 8.34 -14.06 0.30
N GLY A 415 9.30 -14.52 1.07
CA GLY A 415 10.53 -15.05 0.50
C GLY A 415 11.65 -15.25 1.50
N ALA A 416 12.73 -15.80 0.97
CA ALA A 416 14.00 -15.90 1.64
C ALA A 416 14.95 -14.77 1.19
N ILE A 417 16.10 -14.75 1.80
CA ILE A 417 17.28 -14.04 1.31
C ILE A 417 18.42 -15.02 1.13
N GLU A 418 19.25 -14.74 0.16
CA GLU A 418 20.51 -15.44 -0.06
C GLU A 418 21.65 -14.53 0.38
N VAL A 419 22.62 -15.07 1.10
CA VAL A 419 23.77 -14.33 1.61
C VAL A 419 25.04 -14.92 1.00
N ASP A 420 25.79 -14.09 0.27
CA ASP A 420 27.15 -14.43 -0.10
C ASP A 420 28.03 -14.46 1.17
N ARG A 421 28.30 -15.66 1.66
CA ARG A 421 29.06 -15.87 2.89
C ARG A 421 30.49 -15.33 2.82
N LYS A 422 31.07 -15.24 1.63
CA LYS A 422 32.44 -14.73 1.44
C LYS A 422 32.48 -13.21 1.49
N ALA A 423 31.48 -12.56 0.90
CA ALA A 423 31.36 -11.10 0.90
C ALA A 423 30.85 -10.57 2.24
N CYS A 424 29.97 -11.30 2.95
CA CYS A 424 29.35 -10.87 4.18
C CYS A 424 30.35 -10.71 5.33
N SER A 425 30.57 -9.49 5.79
CA SER A 425 31.47 -9.16 6.91
C SER A 425 30.86 -9.35 8.30
N LEU A 426 29.59 -9.80 8.39
CA LEU A 426 28.82 -9.93 9.64
C LEU A 426 28.74 -8.60 10.45
N CYS A 427 28.62 -7.48 9.75
CA CYS A 427 28.52 -6.14 10.37
C CYS A 427 27.16 -5.84 11.04
N MET A 428 26.17 -6.73 10.88
CA MET A 428 24.80 -6.66 11.44
C MET A 428 23.96 -5.45 11.01
N SER A 429 24.39 -4.66 10.03
CA SER A 429 23.60 -3.53 9.49
C SER A 429 22.22 -3.97 8.99
N CYS A 430 22.15 -5.15 8.35
CA CYS A 430 20.90 -5.75 7.86
C CYS A 430 19.94 -6.17 9.00
N VAL A 431 20.46 -6.55 10.18
CA VAL A 431 19.66 -6.87 11.37
C VAL A 431 18.97 -5.60 11.89
N GLY A 432 19.76 -4.52 12.07
CA GLY A 432 19.23 -3.22 12.51
C GLY A 432 18.23 -2.59 11.52
N ALA A 433 18.36 -2.90 10.22
CA ALA A 433 17.47 -2.41 9.19
C ALA A 433 16.16 -3.21 9.07
N CYS A 434 16.09 -4.47 9.56
CA CYS A 434 14.94 -5.34 9.34
C CYS A 434 13.72 -4.94 10.19
N PRO A 435 12.62 -4.40 9.61
CA PRO A 435 11.46 -3.94 10.38
C PRO A 435 10.60 -5.09 10.92
N ALA A 436 10.69 -6.25 10.26
CA ALA A 436 9.89 -7.44 10.58
C ALA A 436 10.60 -8.41 11.53
N GLY A 437 11.85 -8.11 11.94
CA GLY A 437 12.64 -9.00 12.81
C GLY A 437 12.96 -10.35 12.16
N ALA A 438 12.98 -10.39 10.83
CA ALA A 438 13.35 -11.60 10.09
C ALA A 438 14.85 -11.91 10.20
N LEU A 439 15.69 -10.87 10.27
CA LEU A 439 17.12 -10.99 10.50
C LEU A 439 17.45 -10.76 11.96
N GLN A 440 18.32 -11.61 12.51
CA GLN A 440 18.71 -11.60 13.91
C GLN A 440 20.21 -11.84 14.05
N ASP A 441 20.81 -11.24 15.08
CA ASP A 441 22.20 -11.48 15.46
C ASP A 441 22.34 -12.74 16.34
N GLY A 442 23.58 -13.09 16.64
CA GLY A 442 23.93 -14.24 17.46
C GLY A 442 23.95 -14.00 18.95
N GLN A 443 23.51 -12.83 19.47
CA GLN A 443 23.53 -12.48 20.89
C GLN A 443 24.91 -12.71 21.56
N GLY A 444 25.97 -12.19 20.92
CA GLY A 444 27.35 -12.30 21.39
C GLY A 444 28.24 -13.25 20.59
N ALA A 445 27.68 -14.06 19.70
CA ALA A 445 28.41 -14.81 18.71
C ALA A 445 28.32 -14.11 17.31
N PRO A 446 29.39 -14.09 16.51
CA PRO A 446 29.36 -13.47 15.19
C PRO A 446 28.64 -14.38 14.17
N LEU A 447 27.32 -14.41 14.25
CA LEU A 447 26.48 -15.18 13.35
C LEU A 447 25.21 -14.39 12.99
N LEU A 448 24.77 -14.56 11.74
CA LEU A 448 23.56 -13.98 11.19
C LEU A 448 22.50 -15.07 11.06
N ARG A 449 21.36 -14.86 11.68
CA ARG A 449 20.20 -15.75 11.62
C ARG A 449 19.05 -15.13 10.86
N PHE A 450 18.19 -15.98 10.31
CA PHE A 450 17.04 -15.57 9.52
C PHE A 450 15.81 -16.42 9.82
N ILE A 451 14.66 -15.76 9.99
CA ILE A 451 13.34 -16.38 10.13
C ILE A 451 12.53 -16.03 8.88
N GLU A 452 12.40 -16.98 7.95
CA GLU A 452 11.75 -16.77 6.66
C GLU A 452 10.29 -16.34 6.80
N LYS A 453 9.56 -16.89 7.77
CA LYS A 453 8.17 -16.54 8.05
C LYS A 453 7.95 -15.03 8.25
N ASN A 454 8.92 -14.35 8.81
CA ASN A 454 8.83 -12.91 9.11
C ASN A 454 9.22 -12.03 7.93
N CYS A 455 9.88 -12.59 6.91
CA CYS A 455 10.35 -11.81 5.78
C CYS A 455 9.20 -11.32 4.89
N VAL A 456 9.23 -10.04 4.56
CA VAL A 456 8.25 -9.37 3.70
C VAL A 456 8.84 -8.88 2.37
N GLN A 457 10.06 -9.31 2.04
CA GLN A 457 10.76 -8.98 0.79
C GLN A 457 10.88 -7.47 0.51
N CYS A 458 10.99 -6.64 1.56
CA CYS A 458 11.04 -5.18 1.43
C CYS A 458 12.35 -4.62 0.88
N GLY A 459 13.43 -5.42 0.82
CA GLY A 459 14.71 -5.03 0.26
C GLY A 459 15.63 -4.19 1.18
N LEU A 460 15.18 -3.71 2.35
CA LEU A 460 15.99 -2.86 3.24
C LEU A 460 17.33 -3.52 3.64
N CYS A 461 17.34 -4.82 3.88
CA CYS A 461 18.58 -5.53 4.22
C CYS A 461 19.59 -5.52 3.08
N ALA A 462 19.13 -5.62 1.84
CA ALA A 462 19.99 -5.58 0.64
C ALA A 462 20.52 -4.16 0.41
N SER A 463 19.66 -3.13 0.49
CA SER A 463 20.06 -1.73 0.29
C SER A 463 20.98 -1.19 1.38
N THR A 464 20.88 -1.73 2.61
CA THR A 464 21.72 -1.32 3.76
C THR A 464 23.05 -2.08 3.78
N CYS A 465 23.18 -3.18 3.03
CA CYS A 465 24.40 -4.02 3.07
C CYS A 465 25.59 -3.31 2.41
N PRO A 466 26.65 -2.95 3.16
CA PRO A 466 27.80 -2.26 2.59
C PRO A 466 28.64 -3.15 1.67
N GLU A 467 28.46 -4.47 1.78
CA GLU A 467 29.18 -5.46 0.99
C GLU A 467 28.36 -5.99 -0.20
N ASN A 468 27.10 -5.51 -0.39
CA ASN A 468 26.18 -6.03 -1.40
C ASN A 468 26.02 -7.57 -1.36
N ALA A 469 26.09 -8.15 -0.16
CA ALA A 469 26.13 -9.60 0.04
C ALA A 469 24.73 -10.24 0.13
N ILE A 470 23.64 -9.49 -0.06
CA ILE A 470 22.27 -9.99 0.16
C ILE A 470 21.46 -9.87 -1.12
N THR A 471 20.84 -10.99 -1.53
CA THR A 471 19.91 -11.07 -2.65
C THR A 471 18.54 -11.55 -2.16
N LEU A 472 17.45 -10.99 -2.71
CA LEU A 472 16.09 -11.38 -2.40
C LEU A 472 15.70 -12.61 -3.24
N ALA A 473 15.00 -13.56 -2.61
CA ALA A 473 14.51 -14.79 -3.26
C ALA A 473 12.98 -14.94 -2.98
N PRO A 474 12.11 -14.39 -3.85
CA PRO A 474 10.66 -14.47 -3.68
C PRO A 474 10.18 -15.92 -3.74
N ARG A 475 9.61 -16.42 -2.66
CA ARG A 475 9.05 -17.77 -2.53
C ARG A 475 8.14 -17.86 -1.32
N LEU A 476 7.28 -18.85 -1.27
CA LEU A 476 6.53 -19.23 -0.07
C LEU A 476 6.98 -20.63 0.37
N SER A 477 7.58 -20.70 1.55
CA SER A 477 7.96 -21.95 2.19
C SER A 477 6.87 -22.46 3.11
N PHE A 478 6.60 -23.76 3.07
CA PHE A 478 5.71 -24.48 3.97
C PHE A 478 6.44 -25.41 4.95
N MET A 479 7.77 -25.43 4.88
CA MET A 479 8.59 -26.20 5.81
C MET A 479 8.45 -25.66 7.25
N GLU A 480 8.51 -26.52 8.24
CA GLU A 480 8.47 -26.12 9.65
C GLU A 480 9.63 -25.18 10.02
N THR A 481 10.77 -25.34 9.34
CA THR A 481 11.98 -24.51 9.51
C THR A 481 11.75 -23.05 9.15
N ARG A 482 10.70 -22.70 8.38
CA ARG A 482 10.40 -21.31 8.04
C ARG A 482 10.15 -20.42 9.25
N ALA A 483 9.67 -21.00 10.35
CA ALA A 483 9.40 -20.30 11.61
C ALA A 483 10.59 -20.31 12.58
N GLN A 484 11.65 -21.03 12.23
CA GLN A 484 12.85 -21.19 13.05
C GLN A 484 13.94 -20.23 12.58
N ALA A 485 14.82 -19.84 13.49
CA ALA A 485 15.97 -19.01 13.19
C ALA A 485 17.09 -19.88 12.58
N VAL A 486 17.26 -19.81 11.26
CA VAL A 486 18.30 -20.55 10.52
C VAL A 486 19.55 -19.69 10.39
N VAL A 487 20.74 -20.27 10.61
CA VAL A 487 22.03 -19.58 10.44
C VAL A 487 22.35 -19.41 8.96
N LEU A 488 22.43 -18.17 8.50
CA LEU A 488 22.82 -17.83 7.12
C LEU A 488 24.33 -17.70 6.96
N ASN A 489 24.99 -17.08 7.95
CA ASN A 489 26.43 -16.92 7.97
C ASN A 489 26.95 -16.90 9.41
N GLU A 490 28.15 -17.42 9.61
CA GLU A 490 28.84 -17.41 10.89
C GLU A 490 30.36 -17.24 10.67
N SER A 491 31.03 -16.66 11.65
CA SER A 491 32.50 -16.49 11.63
C SER A 491 33.02 -16.62 13.04
N GLN A 492 34.35 -16.79 13.14
CA GLN A 492 35.02 -16.76 14.43
C GLN A 492 35.19 -15.30 14.92
N PRO A 493 35.14 -15.05 16.23
CA PRO A 493 35.51 -13.77 16.78
C PRO A 493 37.00 -13.51 16.55
N PHE A 494 37.35 -12.29 16.16
CA PHE A 494 38.72 -11.85 16.09
C PHE A 494 39.15 -11.26 17.45
N HIS A 495 40.29 -11.71 17.95
CA HIS A 495 40.84 -11.24 19.21
C HIS A 495 41.89 -10.15 19.01
N CYS A 496 41.81 -9.12 19.81
CA CYS A 496 42.80 -8.05 19.81
C CYS A 496 44.20 -8.56 20.03
N ILE A 497 45.12 -8.22 19.13
CA ILE A 497 46.54 -8.69 19.22
C ILE A 497 47.28 -8.17 20.46
N ARG A 498 46.72 -7.15 21.18
CA ARG A 498 47.34 -6.55 22.36
C ARG A 498 46.72 -7.06 23.68
N CYS A 499 45.38 -7.06 23.82
CA CYS A 499 44.70 -7.41 25.05
C CYS A 499 43.92 -8.74 24.99
N ASN A 500 43.92 -9.41 23.83
CA ASN A 500 43.23 -10.68 23.57
C ASN A 500 41.70 -10.65 23.78
N GLN A 501 41.09 -9.46 23.91
CA GLN A 501 39.62 -9.33 23.97
C GLN A 501 39.01 -9.46 22.57
N PRO A 502 37.86 -10.14 22.41
CA PRO A 502 37.16 -10.20 21.14
C PRO A 502 36.57 -8.82 20.81
N PHE A 503 36.71 -8.33 19.57
CA PHE A 503 36.20 -7.01 19.19
C PHE A 503 35.59 -6.92 17.80
N GLY A 504 35.64 -7.95 17.01
CA GLY A 504 35.07 -8.01 15.67
C GLY A 504 35.01 -9.44 15.15
N THR A 505 34.70 -9.61 13.88
CA THR A 505 34.77 -10.92 13.21
C THR A 505 36.08 -11.08 12.44
N LEU A 506 36.59 -12.31 12.35
CA LEU A 506 37.77 -12.60 11.56
C LEU A 506 37.64 -12.04 10.13
N GLN A 507 36.48 -12.30 9.50
CA GLN A 507 36.21 -11.86 8.13
C GLN A 507 36.15 -10.33 7.98
N MET A 508 35.57 -9.61 8.96
CA MET A 508 35.54 -8.14 8.95
C MET A 508 36.98 -7.57 9.01
N VAL A 509 37.81 -8.10 9.89
CA VAL A 509 39.20 -7.64 10.04
C VAL A 509 40.02 -7.97 8.80
N GLU A 510 39.87 -9.16 8.21
CA GLU A 510 40.53 -9.55 6.97
C GLU A 510 40.09 -8.66 5.78
N ASN A 511 38.81 -8.39 5.64
CA ASN A 511 38.28 -7.49 4.60
C ASN A 511 38.82 -6.05 4.76
N MET A 512 38.91 -5.53 6.00
CA MET A 512 39.49 -4.22 6.26
C MET A 512 40.99 -4.20 5.91
N LEU A 513 41.75 -5.23 6.31
CA LEU A 513 43.16 -5.35 5.98
C LEU A 513 43.37 -5.38 4.47
N GLY A 514 42.58 -6.19 3.72
CA GLY A 514 42.66 -6.27 2.26
C GLY A 514 42.40 -4.95 1.55
N ARG A 515 41.40 -4.18 2.01
CA ARG A 515 41.04 -2.87 1.42
C ARG A 515 42.04 -1.75 1.75
N LEU A 516 42.62 -1.77 2.96
CA LEU A 516 43.46 -0.69 3.47
C LEU A 516 44.94 -0.97 3.34
N ALA A 517 45.37 -2.19 2.97
CA ALA A 517 46.78 -2.57 2.84
C ALA A 517 47.58 -1.68 1.87
N SER A 518 46.93 -1.23 0.80
CA SER A 518 47.54 -0.36 -0.22
C SER A 518 47.36 1.13 0.03
N HIS A 519 46.59 1.51 1.09
CA HIS A 519 46.31 2.91 1.35
C HIS A 519 47.45 3.61 2.09
N PRO A 520 47.99 4.75 1.59
CA PRO A 520 49.19 5.41 2.16
C PRO A 520 49.08 5.76 3.65
N ALA A 521 47.89 6.09 4.15
CA ALA A 521 47.64 6.44 5.56
C ALA A 521 47.80 5.26 6.53
N PHE A 522 47.78 4.03 6.03
CA PHE A 522 47.91 2.79 6.84
C PHE A 522 49.23 2.04 6.58
N SER A 523 50.05 2.53 5.64
CA SER A 523 51.37 1.93 5.38
C SER A 523 52.21 1.99 6.66
N GLY A 524 52.65 0.86 7.17
CA GLY A 524 53.41 0.70 8.43
C GLY A 524 52.55 0.63 9.71
N HIS A 525 51.22 0.69 9.63
CA HIS A 525 50.32 0.68 10.81
C HIS A 525 49.14 -0.29 10.70
N LEU A 526 49.25 -1.33 9.87
CA LEU A 526 48.17 -2.32 9.65
C LEU A 526 47.82 -3.09 10.93
N ASP A 527 48.76 -3.26 11.87
CA ASP A 527 48.49 -3.91 13.15
C ASP A 527 47.47 -3.18 14.00
N ARG A 528 47.29 -1.86 13.82
CA ARG A 528 46.24 -1.10 14.47
C ARG A 528 44.84 -1.58 14.08
N LEU A 529 44.66 -2.07 12.85
CA LEU A 529 43.41 -2.65 12.39
C LEU A 529 43.07 -3.99 13.09
N ARG A 530 44.08 -4.63 13.69
CA ARG A 530 43.98 -5.88 14.48
C ARG A 530 43.80 -5.63 15.98
N MET A 531 43.71 -4.36 16.41
CA MET A 531 43.51 -3.96 17.81
C MET A 531 42.08 -3.52 18.06
N CYS A 532 41.55 -3.81 19.26
CA CYS A 532 40.29 -3.24 19.73
C CYS A 532 40.36 -1.70 19.84
N GLY A 533 39.23 -1.01 19.97
CA GLY A 533 39.17 0.44 20.04
C GLY A 533 40.11 1.03 21.09
N ASP A 534 40.05 0.48 22.31
CA ASP A 534 40.88 0.97 23.44
C ASP A 534 42.38 0.78 23.20
N CYS A 535 42.78 -0.42 22.75
CA CYS A 535 44.19 -0.67 22.46
C CYS A 535 44.72 0.14 21.30
N ARG A 536 43.87 0.45 20.30
CA ARG A 536 44.22 1.30 19.17
C ARG A 536 44.47 2.75 19.63
N VAL A 537 43.60 3.29 20.49
CA VAL A 537 43.80 4.62 21.07
C VAL A 537 45.08 4.69 21.89
N ILE A 538 45.34 3.68 22.73
CA ILE A 538 46.55 3.60 23.53
C ILE A 538 47.78 3.57 22.61
N ASP A 539 47.80 2.72 21.54
CA ASP A 539 48.90 2.62 20.60
C ASP A 539 49.14 3.93 19.82
N MET A 540 48.08 4.72 19.58
CA MET A 540 48.19 6.04 18.94
C MET A 540 48.81 7.10 19.88
N MET A 541 48.60 6.97 21.19
CA MET A 541 49.05 7.89 22.20
C MET A 541 50.42 7.53 22.81
N GLU A 542 50.90 6.30 22.61
CA GLU A 542 52.22 5.89 23.05
C GLU A 542 53.28 6.63 22.24
N PRO A 543 54.25 7.31 22.90
CA PRO A 543 55.33 8.00 22.22
C PRO A 543 56.21 6.99 21.51
N ARG A 544 56.25 7.05 20.20
CA ARG A 544 57.17 6.23 19.41
C ARG A 544 58.56 6.89 19.42
N ASP A 545 59.59 6.04 19.51
CA ASP A 545 61.02 6.44 19.44
C ASP A 545 61.41 7.16 18.13
N GLU A 546 60.51 7.31 17.20
CA GLU A 546 60.74 8.02 15.93
C GLU A 546 60.88 9.56 16.06
N MET A 547 60.67 10.15 17.24
CA MET A 547 60.96 11.55 17.53
C MET A 547 62.24 11.78 18.35
N ARG A 548 63.21 10.90 18.32
CA ARG A 548 64.52 11.26 18.76
C ARG A 548 65.18 12.19 17.71
N VAL A 549 64.95 13.47 17.88
CA VAL A 549 65.74 14.50 17.22
C VAL A 549 67.18 14.19 17.55
N THR A 550 67.94 13.77 16.55
CA THR A 550 69.39 13.63 16.63
C THR A 550 69.94 14.95 17.13
N ALA A 551 70.50 14.95 18.35
CA ALA A 551 71.16 16.10 18.90
C ALA A 551 72.23 16.57 17.92
N LEU A 552 72.04 17.77 17.36
CA LEU A 552 73.08 18.47 16.61
C LEU A 552 74.30 18.60 17.55
N ARG A 553 75.38 17.83 17.27
CA ARG A 553 76.68 18.08 17.85
C ARG A 553 77.07 19.50 17.40
N ARG A 554 77.20 20.36 18.35
CA ARG A 554 77.95 21.61 18.18
C ARG A 554 79.45 21.24 18.37
N ASP A 555 80.20 21.33 17.31
CA ASP A 555 81.63 21.53 17.36
C ASP A 555 81.90 23.03 17.29
#